data_9d05f36349b0657e4da8477a62de2165
#
_entry.id   9d05f36349b0657e4da8477a62de2165
#
_cell.length_a   1.000
_cell.length_b   1.000
_cell.length_c   1.000
_cell.angle_alpha   90.00
_cell.angle_beta   90.00
_cell.angle_gamma   90.00
#
_symmetry.space_group_name_H-M   'P 1'
#
loop_
_entity.id
_entity.type
_entity.pdbx_description
1 polymer ?
#
loop_
_entity_poly.entity_id
_entity_poly.type
_entity_poly.pdbx_seq_one_letter_code
_entity_poly.pdbx_strand_id
1 'polypeptide(L)'
;MSILKLPLLYVGSKGEKRLYTLFDSGANLSCIHPEQLNGLETPVNLGRIRKLATASEAHFIEIKEVIRLDFYINDVLLSDEFLVVPGLSEEAIIGAATLQKWRIKVDFEHDEVIVDPKVAKLQLV
;
A
#
# COMPACT_ATOMS: atom_id res chain seq x y z
N MET A 1 7.33 0.87 -19.93
CA MET A 1 6.45 1.15 -18.81
C MET A 1 7.22 1.95 -17.75
N SER A 2 6.65 3.04 -17.33
CA SER A 2 7.28 3.87 -16.31
C SER A 2 7.00 3.30 -14.92
N ILE A 3 8.01 3.33 -14.07
CA ILE A 3 7.94 2.84 -12.69
C ILE A 3 8.31 3.99 -11.77
N LEU A 4 7.52 4.18 -10.72
CA LEU A 4 7.84 5.16 -9.70
C LEU A 4 7.88 4.49 -8.34
N LYS A 5 9.03 4.61 -7.67
CA LYS A 5 9.23 4.13 -6.31
C LYS A 5 9.72 5.27 -5.44
N LEU A 6 9.11 5.45 -4.30
CA LEU A 6 9.48 6.49 -3.35
C LEU A 6 9.47 5.94 -1.93
N PRO A 7 10.37 6.42 -1.06
CA PRO A 7 10.27 6.09 0.36
C PRO A 7 9.12 6.87 0.97
N LEU A 8 8.19 6.17 1.63
CA LEU A 8 7.09 6.79 2.37
C LEU A 8 7.21 6.42 3.83
N LEU A 9 6.77 7.32 4.71
CA LEU A 9 6.66 7.03 6.12
C LEU A 9 5.34 6.34 6.40
N TYR A 10 5.42 5.13 6.97
CA TYR A 10 4.27 4.35 7.39
C TYR A 10 4.19 4.35 8.90
N VAL A 11 2.98 4.44 9.42
CA VAL A 11 2.71 4.47 10.86
C VAL A 11 1.70 3.40 11.20
N GLY A 12 2.08 2.52 12.13
CA GLY A 12 1.22 1.50 12.71
C GLY A 12 1.11 1.69 14.21
N SER A 13 0.40 0.80 14.87
CA SER A 13 0.20 0.88 16.32
C SER A 13 1.47 0.62 17.13
N LYS A 14 2.46 -0.03 16.53
CA LYS A 14 3.70 -0.39 17.21
C LYS A 14 4.86 0.56 16.95
N GLY A 15 4.73 1.43 15.95
CA GLY A 15 5.80 2.33 15.57
C GLY A 15 5.66 2.81 14.14
N GLU A 16 6.77 3.31 13.61
CA GLU A 16 6.79 3.83 12.25
C GLU A 16 8.04 3.35 11.52
N LYS A 17 7.93 3.28 10.19
CA LYS A 17 9.03 2.88 9.30
C LYS A 17 8.92 3.60 7.98
N ARG A 18 10.06 3.89 7.38
CA ARG A 18 10.10 4.29 5.97
C ARG A 18 10.23 3.03 5.13
N LEU A 19 9.29 2.87 4.19
CA LEU A 19 9.30 1.75 3.26
C LEU A 19 9.41 2.28 1.84
N TYR A 20 10.24 1.61 1.05
CA TYR A 20 10.37 1.92 -0.36
C TYR A 20 9.12 1.42 -1.07
N THR A 21 8.36 2.32 -1.64
CA THR A 21 7.01 2.05 -2.11
C THR A 21 6.91 2.15 -3.62
N LEU A 22 6.41 1.09 -4.25
CA LEU A 22 6.08 1.10 -5.68
C LEU A 22 4.64 1.58 -5.85
N PHE A 23 4.44 2.56 -6.73
CA PHE A 23 3.12 3.02 -7.11
C PHE A 23 2.71 2.29 -8.38
N ASP A 24 1.74 1.37 -8.26
CA ASP A 24 1.39 0.44 -9.34
C ASP A 24 -0.12 0.40 -9.58
N SER A 25 -0.56 1.12 -10.62
CA SER A 25 -1.98 1.12 -10.99
C SER A 25 -2.43 -0.21 -11.61
N GLY A 26 -1.49 -1.09 -11.94
CA GLY A 26 -1.81 -2.45 -12.41
C GLY A 26 -2.14 -3.41 -11.27
N ALA A 27 -1.78 -3.08 -10.03
CA ALA A 27 -2.19 -3.85 -8.87
C ALA A 27 -3.55 -3.34 -8.37
N ASN A 28 -4.50 -4.23 -8.15
CA ASN A 28 -5.84 -3.82 -7.69
C ASN A 28 -5.80 -3.25 -6.28
N LEU A 29 -5.05 -3.89 -5.40
CA LEU A 29 -5.00 -3.57 -3.98
C LEU A 29 -3.58 -3.30 -3.55
N SER A 30 -3.44 -2.56 -2.45
CA SER A 30 -2.14 -2.28 -1.86
C SER A 30 -1.62 -3.51 -1.10
N CYS A 31 -0.31 -3.68 -1.08
CA CYS A 31 0.35 -4.86 -0.53
C CYS A 31 1.58 -4.46 0.27
N ILE A 32 1.96 -5.33 1.20
CA ILE A 32 3.17 -5.15 2.00
C ILE A 32 3.88 -6.49 2.18
N HIS A 33 5.21 -6.44 2.20
CA HIS A 33 6.02 -7.62 2.45
C HIS A 33 5.96 -7.99 3.94
N PRO A 34 5.78 -9.28 4.28
CA PRO A 34 5.66 -9.70 5.69
C PRO A 34 6.80 -9.25 6.58
N GLU A 35 8.03 -9.20 6.06
CA GLU A 35 9.19 -8.80 6.85
C GLU A 35 9.12 -7.34 7.32
N GLN A 36 8.29 -6.52 6.72
CA GLN A 36 8.17 -5.11 7.10
C GLN A 36 7.24 -4.88 8.29
N LEU A 37 6.53 -5.90 8.72
CA LEU A 37 5.55 -5.77 9.82
C LEU A 37 6.19 -5.60 11.20
N ASN A 38 7.38 -6.13 11.36
CA ASN A 38 8.07 -6.10 12.65
C ASN A 38 8.31 -4.66 13.11
N GLY A 39 7.82 -4.34 14.30
CA GLY A 39 7.95 -2.99 14.85
C GLY A 39 6.99 -1.97 14.24
N LEU A 40 6.09 -2.39 13.35
CA LEU A 40 5.14 -1.51 12.67
C LEU A 40 3.70 -1.80 13.07
N GLU A 41 3.23 -3.01 12.82
CA GLU A 41 1.85 -3.37 13.10
C GLU A 41 1.68 -4.88 13.22
N THR A 42 0.66 -5.29 13.93
CA THR A 42 0.27 -6.70 14.03
C THR A 42 -0.77 -7.01 12.96
N PRO A 43 -0.55 -8.04 12.14
CA PRO A 43 -1.51 -8.38 11.10
C PRO A 43 -2.79 -8.99 11.70
N VAL A 44 -3.88 -8.83 10.96
CA VAL A 44 -5.17 -9.43 11.29
C VAL A 44 -5.38 -10.61 10.33
N ASN A 45 -5.73 -11.76 10.91
CA ASN A 45 -6.05 -12.93 10.12
C ASN A 45 -7.40 -12.77 9.43
N LEU A 46 -7.43 -13.08 8.14
CA LEU A 46 -8.68 -13.12 7.40
C LEU A 46 -9.48 -14.36 7.82
N GLY A 47 -10.80 -14.20 7.93
CA GLY A 47 -11.69 -15.33 8.19
C GLY A 47 -11.77 -16.29 7.01
N ARG A 48 -11.41 -15.83 5.83
CA ARG A 48 -11.35 -16.61 4.60
C ARG A 48 -10.07 -16.30 3.86
N ILE A 49 -9.39 -17.34 3.40
CA ILE A 49 -8.20 -17.18 2.57
C ILE A 49 -8.62 -16.61 1.21
N ARG A 50 -7.89 -15.62 0.73
CA ARG A 50 -8.09 -15.04 -0.60
C ARG A 50 -6.92 -15.41 -1.49
N LYS A 51 -7.20 -15.56 -2.76
CA LYS A 51 -6.17 -15.88 -3.75
C LYS A 51 -5.85 -14.65 -4.58
N LEU A 52 -4.58 -14.32 -4.63
CA LEU A 52 -4.07 -13.21 -5.45
C LEU A 52 -3.44 -13.79 -6.70
N ALA A 53 -3.97 -13.41 -7.86
CA ALA A 53 -3.39 -13.83 -9.14
C ALA A 53 -2.09 -13.06 -9.37
N THR A 54 -1.08 -13.78 -9.84
CA THR A 54 0.19 -13.18 -10.22
C THR A 54 0.23 -13.00 -11.73
N ALA A 55 1.25 -12.30 -12.23
CA ALA A 55 1.45 -12.12 -13.67
C ALA A 55 1.63 -13.45 -14.41
N SER A 56 2.04 -14.50 -13.72
CA SER A 56 2.08 -15.85 -14.24
C SER A 56 0.71 -16.50 -14.02
N GLU A 57 -0.04 -16.73 -15.08
CA GLU A 57 -1.42 -17.22 -15.01
C GLU A 57 -1.61 -18.52 -14.23
N ALA A 58 -0.56 -19.30 -14.09
CA ALA A 58 -0.61 -20.59 -13.41
C ALA A 58 -0.41 -20.48 -11.90
N HIS A 59 -0.10 -19.30 -11.39
CA HIS A 59 0.26 -19.12 -9.98
C HIS A 59 -0.67 -18.19 -9.24
N PHE A 60 -1.05 -18.62 -8.04
CA PHE A 60 -1.81 -17.82 -7.10
C PHE A 60 -1.03 -17.76 -5.80
N ILE A 61 -1.11 -16.63 -5.13
CA ILE A 61 -0.58 -16.47 -3.78
C ILE A 61 -1.77 -16.43 -2.83
N GLU A 62 -1.71 -17.24 -1.77
CA GLU A 62 -2.74 -17.23 -0.76
C GLU A 62 -2.52 -16.07 0.21
N ILE A 63 -3.55 -15.25 0.37
CA ILE A 63 -3.53 -14.12 1.29
C ILE A 63 -4.34 -14.52 2.53
N LYS A 64 -3.65 -14.55 3.68
CA LYS A 64 -4.24 -14.96 4.96
C LYS A 64 -4.33 -13.81 5.94
N GLU A 65 -3.62 -12.72 5.70
CA GLU A 65 -3.49 -11.63 6.66
C GLU A 65 -3.54 -10.28 5.96
N VAL A 66 -4.06 -9.29 6.68
CA VAL A 66 -4.07 -7.89 6.25
C VAL A 66 -3.63 -7.01 7.41
N ILE A 67 -3.19 -5.81 7.08
CA ILE A 67 -2.95 -4.77 8.09
C ILE A 67 -3.53 -3.46 7.62
N ARG A 68 -3.87 -2.61 8.57
CA ARG A 68 -4.23 -1.23 8.32
C ARG A 68 -3.07 -0.35 8.74
N LEU A 69 -2.63 0.53 7.85
CA LEU A 69 -1.54 1.46 8.13
C LEU A 69 -1.94 2.87 7.75
N ASP A 70 -1.41 3.82 8.49
CA ASP A 70 -1.35 5.21 8.05
C ASP A 70 -0.08 5.39 7.25
N PHE A 71 -0.09 6.32 6.31
CA PHE A 71 1.10 6.69 5.57
C PHE A 71 1.00 8.13 5.10
N TYR A 72 2.15 8.72 4.83
CA TYR A 72 2.22 10.13 4.43
C TYR A 72 2.69 10.26 2.99
N ILE A 73 1.98 11.09 2.22
CA ILE A 73 2.45 11.56 0.91
C ILE A 73 2.48 13.07 0.99
N ASN A 74 3.68 13.69 0.82
CA ASN A 74 3.85 15.13 0.89
C ASN A 74 3.19 15.74 2.13
N ASP A 75 3.45 15.15 3.29
CA ASP A 75 2.90 15.56 4.59
C ASP A 75 1.38 15.41 4.74
N VAL A 76 0.72 14.77 3.78
CA VAL A 76 -0.71 14.46 3.88
C VAL A 76 -0.88 13.06 4.45
N LEU A 77 -1.62 12.97 5.55
CA LEU A 77 -1.87 11.70 6.24
C LEU A 77 -3.01 10.95 5.54
N LEU A 78 -2.68 9.77 5.07
CA LEU A 78 -3.62 8.86 4.43
C LEU A 78 -3.63 7.52 5.16
N SER A 79 -4.56 6.66 4.83
CA SER A 79 -4.61 5.31 5.40
C SER A 79 -5.22 4.34 4.40
N ASP A 80 -4.86 3.09 4.54
CA ASP A 80 -5.53 2.02 3.81
C ASP A 80 -5.22 0.66 4.43
N GLU A 81 -5.91 -0.34 3.92
CA GLU A 81 -5.65 -1.73 4.19
C GLU A 81 -4.60 -2.24 3.21
N PHE A 82 -3.65 -3.00 3.73
CA PHE A 82 -2.60 -3.61 2.93
C PHE A 82 -2.69 -5.13 3.08
N LEU A 83 -2.69 -5.84 1.97
CA LEU A 83 -2.58 -7.30 1.99
C LEU A 83 -1.15 -7.67 2.36
N VAL A 84 -0.99 -8.63 3.25
CA VAL A 84 0.33 -9.16 3.58
C VAL A 84 0.64 -10.27 2.58
N VAL A 85 1.60 -10.01 1.70
CA VAL A 85 1.88 -10.88 0.56
C VAL A 85 3.22 -11.59 0.73
N PRO A 86 3.21 -12.88 1.07
CA PRO A 86 4.46 -13.64 1.14
C PRO A 86 5.18 -13.66 -0.20
N GLY A 87 6.48 -13.43 -0.17
CA GLY A 87 7.29 -13.45 -1.38
C GLY A 87 7.17 -12.21 -2.27
N LEU A 88 6.53 -11.15 -1.77
CA LEU A 88 6.44 -9.89 -2.53
C LEU A 88 7.83 -9.37 -2.86
N SER A 89 8.03 -8.92 -4.09
CA SER A 89 9.34 -8.40 -4.53
C SER A 89 9.64 -6.99 -4.01
N GLU A 90 8.62 -6.27 -3.57
CA GLU A 90 8.73 -4.90 -3.07
C GLU A 90 8.51 -4.86 -1.56
N GLU A 91 8.97 -3.78 -0.90
CA GLU A 91 8.65 -3.57 0.50
C GLU A 91 7.17 -3.25 0.68
N ALA A 92 6.65 -2.36 -0.16
CA ALA A 92 5.24 -2.02 -0.19
C ALA A 92 4.82 -1.61 -1.60
N ILE A 93 3.56 -1.84 -1.92
CA ILE A 93 2.94 -1.44 -3.18
C ILE A 93 1.66 -0.67 -2.87
N ILE A 94 1.53 0.50 -3.45
CA ILE A 94 0.28 1.27 -3.45
C ILE A 94 -0.45 0.92 -4.74
N GLY A 95 -1.59 0.27 -4.61
CA GLY A 95 -2.38 -0.21 -5.75
C GLY A 95 -3.49 0.74 -6.17
N ALA A 96 -4.21 0.34 -7.22
CA ALA A 96 -5.23 1.16 -7.87
C ALA A 96 -6.34 1.64 -6.92
N ALA A 97 -6.83 0.77 -6.03
CA ALA A 97 -7.90 1.15 -5.12
C ALA A 97 -7.49 2.28 -4.19
N THR A 98 -6.26 2.23 -3.66
CA THR A 98 -5.73 3.29 -2.80
C THR A 98 -5.51 4.58 -3.58
N LEU A 99 -4.96 4.47 -4.80
CA LEU A 99 -4.75 5.64 -5.67
C LEU A 99 -6.06 6.37 -5.95
N GLN A 100 -7.12 5.61 -6.25
CA GLN A 100 -8.43 6.18 -6.55
C GLN A 100 -9.11 6.76 -5.31
N LYS A 101 -9.04 6.04 -4.19
CA LYS A 101 -9.67 6.47 -2.94
C LYS A 101 -9.19 7.85 -2.50
N TRP A 102 -7.90 8.11 -2.60
CA TRP A 102 -7.28 9.35 -2.14
C TRP A 102 -6.97 10.30 -3.28
N ARG A 103 -7.37 9.96 -4.52
CA ARG A 103 -7.12 10.76 -5.72
C ARG A 103 -5.64 11.09 -5.87
N ILE A 104 -4.80 10.11 -5.61
CA ILE A 104 -3.37 10.23 -5.74
C ILE A 104 -3.00 10.26 -7.22
N LYS A 105 -2.24 11.25 -7.63
CA LYS A 105 -1.75 11.38 -9.00
C LYS A 105 -0.28 11.02 -9.04
N VAL A 106 0.08 10.17 -9.99
CA VAL A 106 1.47 9.78 -10.20
C VAL A 106 1.97 10.49 -11.45
N ASP A 107 2.98 11.33 -11.27
CA ASP A 107 3.61 12.07 -12.36
C ASP A 107 4.94 11.42 -12.69
N PHE A 108 4.93 10.57 -13.71
CA PHE A 108 6.13 9.84 -14.14
C PHE A 108 7.15 10.74 -14.83
N GLU A 109 6.71 11.85 -15.40
CA GLU A 109 7.62 12.78 -16.06
C GLU A 109 8.55 13.48 -15.06
N HIS A 110 8.01 13.81 -13.89
CA HIS A 110 8.76 14.54 -12.84
C HIS A 110 9.11 13.66 -11.64
N ASP A 111 8.83 12.35 -11.73
CA ASP A 111 9.05 11.39 -10.64
C ASP A 111 8.42 11.87 -9.32
N GLU A 112 7.19 12.35 -9.41
CA GLU A 112 6.46 12.89 -8.28
C GLU A 112 5.13 12.19 -8.07
N VAL A 113 4.68 12.22 -6.82
CA VAL A 113 3.35 11.80 -6.43
C VAL A 113 2.66 13.01 -5.80
N ILE A 114 1.44 13.29 -6.24
CA ILE A 114 0.70 14.47 -5.83
C ILE A 114 -0.62 14.04 -5.19
N VAL A 115 -0.93 14.62 -4.03
CA VAL A 115 -2.20 14.44 -3.37
C VAL A 115 -2.70 15.78 -2.85
N ASP A 116 -4.00 16.05 -3.08
CA ASP A 116 -4.63 17.26 -2.55
C ASP A 116 -4.90 17.05 -1.06
N PRO A 117 -4.39 17.91 -0.16
CA PRO A 117 -4.63 17.77 1.27
C PRO A 117 -6.12 17.70 1.66
N LYS A 118 -6.99 18.25 0.84
CA LYS A 118 -8.44 18.22 1.10
C LYS A 118 -9.01 16.82 1.13
N VAL A 119 -8.40 15.84 0.41
CA VAL A 119 -8.91 14.46 0.38
C VAL A 119 -8.76 13.78 1.73
N ALA A 120 -7.82 14.23 2.55
CA ALA A 120 -7.57 13.63 3.87
C ALA A 120 -8.54 14.12 4.95
N LYS A 121 -9.40 15.09 4.63
CA LYS A 121 -10.36 15.63 5.60
C LYS A 121 -11.50 14.64 5.77
N LEU A 122 -11.65 14.11 6.97
CA LEU A 122 -12.70 13.15 7.29
C LEU A 122 -13.97 13.90 7.66
N GLN A 123 -15.10 13.48 7.06
CA GLN A 123 -16.40 14.07 7.33
C GLN A 123 -17.44 12.98 7.51
N LEU A 124 -18.33 13.15 8.49
CA LEU A 124 -19.44 12.23 8.69
C LEU A 124 -20.69 12.68 7.96
N VAL A 125 -20.83 13.93 7.65
CA VAL A 125 -22.02 14.48 6.98
C VAL A 125 -21.61 15.44 5.90
#